data_40ce26207dec30b506055aff53f06fc1
#
_entry.id   40ce26207dec30b506055aff53f06fc1
#
_cell.length_a   1.000
_cell.length_b   1.000
_cell.length_c   1.000
_cell.angle_alpha   90.00
_cell.angle_beta   90.00
_cell.angle_gamma   90.00
#
_symmetry.space_group_name_H-M   'P 1'
#
loop_
_entity.id
_entity.type
_entity.pdbx_description
1 polymer ?
#
loop_
_entity_poly.entity_id
_entity_poly.type
_entity_poly.pdbx_seq_one_letter_code
_entity_poly.pdbx_strand_id
1 'polypeptide(L)'
;GWRGEDGSETGKGAPNPEQLQRYIEHGGFWHASIPESARYYKMANRDYLQWAHRFGFIATTDPIVLQLYSETLQKFRLAAQGHGALQPPDEHRERVATYFDPLPLWYEPFESAQADDGALPLSAITQRPMFMYHAWGSQNAWLRQIMTRNYLYLHPDTGARYGIADEDWIEVCSHHGTITVQAKFAGNVQPDTVWTWNAIGKRKGAWKLAKNAPEAEKGFLLNHLISDITPRGDYANADPVTGQAAWFDLRVSIRRADTAGMSAPQSVPIAFEAASDAPLRYGASMRKRDSA
;
A
#
# COMPACT_ATOMS: atom_id res chain seq x y z
N GLY A 1 -10.57 -12.72 18.14
CA GLY A 1 -10.59 -14.12 18.41
C GLY A 1 -11.85 -14.56 19.08
N TRP A 2 -12.08 -15.82 18.97
CA TRP A 2 -13.05 -16.44 19.85
C TRP A 2 -12.60 -16.20 21.28
N ARG A 3 -13.45 -15.62 22.08
CA ARG A 3 -13.15 -15.44 23.51
C ARG A 3 -13.11 -16.80 24.18
N GLY A 4 -12.29 -16.95 25.22
CA GLY A 4 -12.31 -18.14 26.04
C GLY A 4 -13.69 -18.39 26.66
N GLU A 5 -13.90 -19.54 27.25
CA GLU A 5 -15.17 -19.92 27.90
C GLU A 5 -15.66 -18.91 28.96
N ASP A 6 -14.74 -18.21 29.59
CA ASP A 6 -14.99 -17.14 30.55
C ASP A 6 -15.29 -15.77 29.89
N GLY A 7 -15.33 -15.69 28.56
CA GLY A 7 -15.50 -14.45 27.81
C GLY A 7 -14.28 -13.52 27.85
N SER A 8 -13.15 -14.00 28.36
CA SER A 8 -11.90 -13.21 28.41
C SER A 8 -11.38 -12.87 27.02
N GLU A 9 -10.71 -11.73 26.91
CA GLU A 9 -10.17 -11.25 25.63
C GLU A 9 -8.86 -11.92 25.21
N THR A 10 -8.36 -12.85 26.00
CA THR A 10 -7.08 -13.51 25.74
C THR A 10 -7.08 -14.41 24.53
N GLY A 11 -8.24 -14.77 24.00
CA GLY A 11 -8.39 -15.60 22.80
C GLY A 11 -7.75 -16.99 22.91
N LYS A 12 -7.33 -17.37 24.11
CA LYS A 12 -6.71 -18.67 24.38
C LYS A 12 -7.81 -19.66 24.75
N GLY A 13 -7.83 -20.79 24.08
CA GLY A 13 -8.77 -21.87 24.35
C GLY A 13 -9.49 -22.36 23.10
N ALA A 14 -10.30 -23.39 23.24
CA ALA A 14 -11.15 -23.90 22.18
C ALA A 14 -12.21 -22.87 21.78
N PRO A 15 -12.64 -22.85 20.50
CA PRO A 15 -13.77 -22.03 20.09
C PRO A 15 -15.02 -22.33 20.94
N ASN A 16 -15.65 -21.30 21.48
CA ASN A 16 -16.87 -21.46 22.22
C ASN A 16 -18.10 -21.37 21.30
N PRO A 17 -18.82 -22.49 21.04
CA PRO A 17 -19.98 -22.50 20.15
C PRO A 17 -21.11 -21.56 20.57
N GLU A 18 -21.28 -21.34 21.87
CA GLU A 18 -22.30 -20.43 22.38
C GLU A 18 -22.04 -18.98 22.02
N GLN A 19 -20.78 -18.57 21.91
CA GLN A 19 -20.44 -17.22 21.45
C GLN A 19 -20.79 -17.03 19.97
N LEU A 20 -20.59 -18.04 19.15
CA LEU A 20 -21.00 -17.99 17.75
C LEU A 20 -22.50 -17.86 17.64
N GLN A 21 -23.23 -18.65 18.43
CA GLN A 21 -24.71 -18.62 18.46
C GLN A 21 -25.21 -17.22 18.87
N ARG A 22 -24.68 -16.66 19.95
CA ARG A 22 -25.02 -15.30 20.39
C ARG A 22 -24.66 -14.24 19.35
N TYR A 23 -23.51 -14.37 18.69
CA TYR A 23 -23.12 -13.48 17.62
C TYR A 23 -24.10 -13.48 16.44
N ILE A 24 -24.61 -14.69 16.07
CA ILE A 24 -25.62 -14.85 15.03
C ILE A 24 -26.96 -14.27 15.47
N GLU A 25 -27.39 -14.54 16.69
CA GLU A 25 -28.62 -14.01 17.26
C GLU A 25 -28.65 -12.48 17.32
N HIS A 26 -27.49 -11.84 17.53
CA HIS A 26 -27.33 -10.39 17.50
C HIS A 26 -27.14 -9.84 16.09
N GLY A 27 -27.40 -10.60 15.06
CA GLY A 27 -27.25 -10.16 13.66
C GLY A 27 -25.79 -9.91 13.22
N GLY A 28 -24.84 -10.55 13.88
CA GLY A 28 -23.42 -10.42 13.56
C GLY A 28 -22.71 -9.27 14.26
N PHE A 29 -23.31 -8.69 15.30
CA PHE A 29 -22.72 -7.60 16.09
C PHE A 29 -22.45 -8.01 17.54
N TRP A 30 -21.36 -7.50 18.08
CA TRP A 30 -21.07 -7.57 19.50
C TRP A 30 -21.44 -6.25 20.18
N HIS A 31 -22.19 -6.34 21.26
CA HIS A 31 -22.39 -5.21 22.15
C HIS A 31 -21.30 -5.21 23.21
N ALA A 32 -20.27 -4.38 22.99
CA ALA A 32 -19.28 -4.12 24.02
C ALA A 32 -19.76 -2.96 24.89
N SER A 33 -19.77 -3.16 26.20
CA SER A 33 -19.95 -2.06 27.15
C SER A 33 -18.68 -1.22 27.19
N ILE A 34 -18.73 -0.03 26.58
CA ILE A 34 -17.61 0.90 26.59
C ILE A 34 -17.84 1.90 27.73
N PRO A 35 -16.88 2.08 28.66
CA PRO A 35 -16.99 3.09 29.71
C PRO A 35 -17.24 4.46 29.12
N GLU A 36 -18.04 5.29 29.78
CA GLU A 36 -18.38 6.64 29.31
C GLU A 36 -17.12 7.48 29.06
N SER A 37 -16.08 7.33 29.90
CA SER A 37 -14.79 8.01 29.74
C SER A 37 -14.04 7.65 28.47
N ALA A 38 -14.25 6.43 27.95
CA ALA A 38 -13.60 5.94 26.71
C ALA A 38 -14.49 6.08 25.49
N ARG A 39 -15.80 6.28 25.66
CA ARG A 39 -16.81 6.26 24.58
C ARG A 39 -16.51 7.22 23.43
N TYR A 40 -16.05 8.42 23.76
CA TYR A 40 -15.74 9.46 22.78
C TYR A 40 -14.24 9.62 22.51
N TYR A 41 -13.39 8.86 23.19
CA TYR A 41 -11.95 8.96 23.00
C TYR A 41 -11.52 8.26 21.72
N LYS A 42 -11.03 9.03 20.75
CA LYS A 42 -10.58 8.57 19.42
C LYS A 42 -11.63 7.85 18.55
N MET A 43 -12.86 7.69 19.01
CA MET A 43 -13.89 6.95 18.27
C MET A 43 -14.93 7.87 17.63
N ALA A 44 -15.29 8.95 18.32
CA ALA A 44 -16.29 9.88 17.82
C ALA A 44 -16.04 11.28 18.38
N ASN A 45 -16.45 12.29 17.64
CA ASN A 45 -16.44 13.66 18.08
C ASN A 45 -17.79 13.97 18.76
N ARG A 46 -17.79 14.17 20.09
CA ARG A 46 -19.00 14.43 20.88
C ARG A 46 -19.77 15.66 20.39
N ASP A 47 -19.07 16.74 20.14
CA ASP A 47 -19.70 18.00 19.73
C ASP A 47 -20.36 17.87 18.35
N TYR A 48 -19.72 17.16 17.45
CA TYR A 48 -20.29 16.85 16.14
C TYR A 48 -21.54 15.99 16.25
N LEU A 49 -21.55 14.93 17.09
CA LEU A 49 -22.71 14.08 17.30
C LEU A 49 -23.88 14.88 17.91
N GLN A 50 -23.61 15.74 18.88
CA GLN A 50 -24.64 16.62 19.46
C GLN A 50 -25.19 17.59 18.42
N TRP A 51 -24.33 18.18 17.60
CA TRP A 51 -24.73 19.06 16.52
C TRP A 51 -25.60 18.31 15.50
N ALA A 52 -25.15 17.15 15.01
CA ALA A 52 -25.88 16.34 14.03
C ALA A 52 -27.25 15.88 14.56
N HIS A 53 -27.33 15.50 15.83
CA HIS A 53 -28.59 15.15 16.48
C HIS A 53 -29.54 16.35 16.56
N ARG A 54 -29.04 17.52 16.95
CA ARG A 54 -29.83 18.76 17.03
C ARG A 54 -30.50 19.11 15.69
N PHE A 55 -29.82 18.85 14.58
CA PHE A 55 -30.32 19.15 13.24
C PHE A 55 -31.04 17.96 12.57
N GLY A 56 -31.26 16.86 13.31
CA GLY A 56 -32.03 15.72 12.84
C GLY A 56 -31.29 14.84 11.81
N PHE A 57 -29.96 14.95 11.68
CA PHE A 57 -29.18 14.10 10.79
C PHE A 57 -28.94 12.71 11.36
N ILE A 58 -28.98 12.55 12.66
CA ILE A 58 -28.87 11.27 13.37
C ILE A 58 -29.92 11.18 14.46
N ALA A 59 -30.36 9.96 14.77
CA ALA A 59 -31.42 9.71 15.74
C ALA A 59 -30.93 9.72 17.20
N THR A 60 -29.66 9.40 17.42
CA THR A 60 -29.04 9.33 18.76
C THR A 60 -27.64 9.94 18.73
N THR A 61 -27.12 10.32 19.89
CA THR A 61 -25.72 10.78 20.04
C THR A 61 -24.75 9.66 20.39
N ASP A 62 -25.20 8.41 20.33
CA ASP A 62 -24.34 7.27 20.60
C ASP A 62 -23.25 7.12 19.51
N PRO A 63 -21.99 6.95 19.90
CA PRO A 63 -20.92 6.77 18.94
C PRO A 63 -21.06 5.41 18.24
N ILE A 64 -20.74 5.39 16.94
CA ILE A 64 -20.59 4.14 16.22
C ILE A 64 -19.26 3.54 16.61
N VAL A 65 -19.30 2.35 17.18
CA VAL A 65 -18.10 1.56 17.46
C VAL A 65 -17.87 0.61 16.30
N LEU A 66 -16.81 0.84 15.55
CA LEU A 66 -16.38 -0.07 14.50
C LEU A 66 -15.70 -1.28 15.14
N GLN A 67 -16.27 -2.45 14.92
CA GLN A 67 -15.62 -3.70 15.30
C GLN A 67 -14.64 -4.11 14.22
N LEU A 68 -13.34 -3.94 14.50
CA LEU A 68 -12.26 -4.34 13.60
C LEU A 68 -11.89 -5.81 13.86
N TYR A 69 -12.78 -6.72 13.51
CA TYR A 69 -12.59 -8.15 13.68
C TYR A 69 -13.15 -8.89 12.47
N SER A 70 -12.32 -9.71 11.84
CA SER A 70 -12.71 -10.55 10.71
C SER A 70 -12.92 -12.00 11.14
N GLU A 71 -14.15 -12.40 11.32
CA GLU A 71 -14.51 -13.80 11.62
C GLU A 71 -14.06 -14.74 10.48
N THR A 72 -14.14 -14.30 9.25
CA THR A 72 -13.70 -15.08 8.09
C THR A 72 -12.22 -15.45 8.20
N LEU A 73 -11.36 -14.49 8.51
CA LEU A 73 -9.93 -14.76 8.70
C LEU A 73 -9.69 -15.71 9.86
N GLN A 74 -10.44 -15.56 10.96
CA GLN A 74 -10.33 -16.47 12.08
C GLN A 74 -10.72 -17.91 11.71
N LYS A 75 -11.76 -18.09 10.92
CA LYS A 75 -12.17 -19.43 10.45
C LYS A 75 -11.07 -20.08 9.61
N PHE A 76 -10.47 -19.35 8.69
CA PHE A 76 -9.36 -19.86 7.90
C PHE A 76 -8.16 -20.22 8.78
N ARG A 77 -7.82 -19.35 9.73
CA ARG A 77 -6.70 -19.60 10.66
C ARG A 77 -6.93 -20.85 11.50
N LEU A 78 -8.13 -21.02 12.04
CA LEU A 78 -8.50 -22.23 12.78
C LEU A 78 -8.43 -23.49 11.91
N ALA A 79 -8.89 -23.41 10.67
CA ALA A 79 -8.78 -24.53 9.73
C ALA A 79 -7.31 -24.90 9.48
N ALA A 80 -6.43 -23.93 9.32
CA ALA A 80 -4.99 -24.17 9.18
C ALA A 80 -4.34 -24.77 10.43
N GLN A 81 -4.94 -24.56 11.60
CA GLN A 81 -4.53 -25.14 12.88
C GLN A 81 -5.12 -26.54 13.14
N GLY A 82 -5.89 -27.07 12.21
CA GLY A 82 -6.45 -28.42 12.27
C GLY A 82 -7.90 -28.49 12.77
N HIS A 83 -8.58 -27.36 12.94
CA HIS A 83 -9.98 -27.33 13.34
C HIS A 83 -10.91 -27.45 12.14
N GLY A 84 -12.00 -28.21 12.31
CA GLY A 84 -13.02 -28.39 11.29
C GLY A 84 -12.70 -29.47 10.25
N ALA A 85 -13.66 -29.72 9.35
CA ALA A 85 -13.58 -30.79 8.36
C ALA A 85 -12.76 -30.41 7.09
N LEU A 86 -12.66 -29.10 6.81
CA LEU A 86 -11.94 -28.60 5.65
C LEU A 86 -10.65 -27.92 6.11
N GLN A 87 -9.54 -28.31 5.49
CA GLN A 87 -8.22 -27.78 5.77
C GLN A 87 -7.69 -27.05 4.52
N PRO A 88 -6.88 -25.99 4.66
CA PRO A 88 -6.17 -25.42 3.53
C PRO A 88 -5.16 -26.44 2.97
N PRO A 89 -4.80 -26.35 1.68
CA PRO A 89 -3.71 -27.11 1.12
C PRO A 89 -2.42 -26.99 1.96
N ASP A 90 -1.64 -28.06 2.03
CA ASP A 90 -0.47 -28.10 2.91
C ASP A 90 0.54 -26.99 2.62
N GLU A 91 0.73 -26.66 1.35
CA GLU A 91 1.59 -25.55 0.89
C GLU A 91 1.16 -24.17 1.38
N HIS A 92 -0.09 -24.02 1.75
CA HIS A 92 -0.64 -22.74 2.23
C HIS A 92 -0.90 -22.73 3.74
N ARG A 93 -0.76 -23.86 4.42
CA ARG A 93 -1.12 -24.01 5.83
C ARG A 93 -0.36 -23.04 6.73
N GLU A 94 0.96 -22.97 6.57
CA GLU A 94 1.80 -22.08 7.37
C GLU A 94 1.43 -20.60 7.15
N ARG A 95 1.24 -20.20 5.90
CA ARG A 95 0.83 -18.84 5.55
C ARG A 95 -0.51 -18.46 6.17
N VAL A 96 -1.50 -19.35 6.06
CA VAL A 96 -2.84 -19.12 6.61
C VAL A 96 -2.80 -19.08 8.14
N ALA A 97 -2.08 -19.99 8.78
CA ALA A 97 -1.94 -19.99 10.24
C ALA A 97 -1.27 -18.74 10.79
N THR A 98 -0.32 -18.18 10.03
CA THR A 98 0.48 -17.02 10.46
C THR A 98 -0.20 -15.69 10.19
N TYR A 99 -0.71 -15.49 8.98
CA TYR A 99 -1.11 -14.15 8.52
C TYR A 99 -2.62 -13.89 8.51
N PHE A 100 -3.47 -14.93 8.60
CA PHE A 100 -4.91 -14.75 8.63
C PHE A 100 -5.37 -14.37 10.04
N ASP A 101 -4.85 -13.24 10.52
CA ASP A 101 -5.23 -12.72 11.83
C ASP A 101 -6.58 -12.02 11.74
N PRO A 102 -7.52 -12.29 12.66
CA PRO A 102 -8.82 -11.65 12.68
C PRO A 102 -8.77 -10.17 13.05
N LEU A 103 -7.71 -9.73 13.69
CA LEU A 103 -7.50 -8.34 14.08
C LEU A 103 -6.58 -7.64 13.11
N PRO A 104 -6.76 -6.33 12.84
CA PRO A 104 -5.81 -5.56 12.07
C PRO A 104 -4.49 -5.48 12.85
N LEU A 105 -3.44 -5.93 12.22
CA LEU A 105 -2.07 -5.89 12.75
C LEU A 105 -1.21 -5.05 11.83
N TRP A 106 -0.25 -4.37 12.41
CA TRP A 106 0.78 -3.70 11.65
C TRP A 106 1.95 -4.66 11.39
N TYR A 107 2.35 -4.75 10.15
CA TYR A 107 3.57 -5.43 9.72
C TYR A 107 4.51 -4.41 9.11
N GLU A 108 5.81 -4.65 9.27
CA GLU A 108 6.81 -3.83 8.59
C GLU A 108 6.64 -3.98 7.07
N PRO A 109 6.62 -2.88 6.30
CA PRO A 109 6.51 -2.93 4.85
C PRO A 109 7.63 -3.76 4.23
N PHE A 110 7.31 -4.57 3.24
CA PHE A 110 8.23 -5.57 2.65
C PHE A 110 9.52 -4.97 2.12
N GLU A 111 9.40 -3.93 1.33
CA GLU A 111 10.55 -3.34 0.67
C GLU A 111 11.41 -2.56 1.65
N SER A 112 10.78 -1.82 2.57
CA SER A 112 11.48 -1.13 3.65
C SER A 112 12.23 -2.08 4.57
N ALA A 113 11.67 -3.27 4.85
CA ALA A 113 12.33 -4.29 5.67
C ALA A 113 13.57 -4.91 5.00
N GLN A 114 13.69 -4.79 3.69
CA GLN A 114 14.78 -5.35 2.89
C GLN A 114 15.70 -4.29 2.29
N ALA A 115 15.27 -3.02 2.29
CA ALA A 115 16.04 -1.91 1.75
C ALA A 115 17.21 -1.54 2.67
N ASP A 116 18.32 -1.17 2.06
CA ASP A 116 19.34 -0.38 2.73
C ASP A 116 18.87 1.09 2.72
N ASP A 117 18.41 1.59 3.86
CA ASP A 117 17.94 2.98 4.01
C ASP A 117 19.00 4.01 3.64
N GLY A 118 20.28 3.67 3.74
CA GLY A 118 21.37 4.53 3.30
C GLY A 118 21.45 4.64 1.77
N ALA A 119 21.16 3.58 1.05
CA ALA A 119 21.22 3.53 -0.41
C ALA A 119 19.92 4.05 -1.08
N LEU A 120 18.76 3.81 -0.48
CA LEU A 120 17.45 4.18 -1.01
C LEU A 120 16.64 4.97 0.03
N PRO A 121 17.03 6.22 0.35
CA PRO A 121 16.53 6.95 1.51
C PRO A 121 15.12 7.52 1.33
N LEU A 122 14.58 7.59 0.12
CA LEU A 122 13.30 8.23 -0.16
C LEU A 122 12.20 7.22 -0.37
N SER A 123 11.02 7.50 0.18
CA SER A 123 9.79 6.80 -0.15
C SER A 123 9.23 7.32 -1.46
N ALA A 124 8.78 6.43 -2.35
CA ALA A 124 8.14 6.81 -3.60
C ALA A 124 6.69 6.33 -3.65
N ILE A 125 5.77 7.25 -3.87
CA ILE A 125 4.34 6.97 -3.92
C ILE A 125 3.71 7.45 -5.22
N THR A 126 2.55 6.90 -5.55
CA THR A 126 1.76 7.35 -6.69
C THR A 126 0.39 7.82 -6.26
N GLN A 127 -0.16 8.76 -7.02
CA GLN A 127 -1.53 9.24 -6.85
C GLN A 127 -2.32 9.08 -8.15
N ARG A 128 -3.61 8.85 -8.02
CA ARG A 128 -4.51 8.85 -9.17
C ARG A 128 -4.90 10.29 -9.50
N PRO A 129 -4.70 10.74 -10.75
CA PRO A 129 -5.20 12.06 -11.16
C PRO A 129 -6.72 12.09 -11.09
N MET A 130 -7.25 13.22 -10.64
CA MET A 130 -8.68 13.42 -10.45
C MET A 130 -9.49 13.31 -11.77
N PHE A 131 -8.88 13.74 -12.87
CA PHE A 131 -9.49 13.86 -14.20
C PHE A 131 -9.07 12.75 -15.17
N MET A 132 -8.27 11.77 -14.73
CA MET A 132 -7.88 10.62 -15.55
C MET A 132 -8.12 9.32 -14.81
N TYR A 133 -8.62 8.32 -15.53
CA TYR A 133 -8.79 6.97 -14.98
C TYR A 133 -7.58 6.10 -15.36
N HIS A 134 -6.59 6.05 -14.50
CA HIS A 134 -5.31 5.37 -14.75
C HIS A 134 -4.70 5.81 -16.10
N ALA A 135 -4.24 4.85 -16.90
CA ALA A 135 -3.71 5.11 -18.23
C ALA A 135 -4.76 5.42 -19.32
N TRP A 136 -6.03 5.27 -19.01
CA TRP A 136 -7.10 5.35 -20.02
C TRP A 136 -7.33 6.75 -20.57
N GLY A 137 -7.15 7.77 -19.75
CA GLY A 137 -7.34 9.16 -20.18
C GLY A 137 -6.12 9.78 -20.87
N SER A 138 -4.97 9.13 -20.83
CA SER A 138 -3.71 9.74 -21.29
C SER A 138 -3.62 10.00 -22.80
N GLN A 139 -4.49 9.40 -23.62
CA GLN A 139 -4.62 9.68 -25.06
C GLN A 139 -5.67 10.75 -25.38
N ASN A 140 -6.46 11.17 -24.39
CA ASN A 140 -7.50 12.16 -24.62
C ASN A 140 -6.88 13.56 -24.66
N ALA A 141 -6.95 14.21 -25.83
CA ALA A 141 -6.33 15.52 -26.03
C ALA A 141 -6.90 16.61 -25.12
N TRP A 142 -8.18 16.55 -24.74
CA TRP A 142 -8.79 17.47 -23.80
C TRP A 142 -8.23 17.34 -22.40
N LEU A 143 -8.08 16.11 -21.92
CA LEU A 143 -7.50 15.84 -20.60
C LEU A 143 -6.01 16.19 -20.56
N ARG A 144 -5.33 15.99 -21.67
CA ARG A 144 -3.92 16.35 -21.81
C ARG A 144 -3.63 17.84 -21.83
N GLN A 145 -4.62 18.68 -22.10
CA GLN A 145 -4.49 20.12 -21.90
C GLN A 145 -4.41 20.50 -20.42
N ILE A 146 -5.06 19.72 -19.54
CA ILE A 146 -5.00 19.91 -18.09
C ILE A 146 -3.65 19.41 -17.56
N MET A 147 -3.18 18.27 -18.06
CA MET A 147 -1.91 17.68 -17.69
C MET A 147 -1.10 17.30 -18.92
N THR A 148 -0.22 18.16 -19.32
CA THR A 148 0.58 17.99 -20.53
C THR A 148 1.74 17.02 -20.32
N ARG A 149 2.26 16.92 -19.10
CA ARG A 149 3.45 16.15 -18.73
C ARG A 149 3.28 15.52 -17.35
N ASN A 150 3.85 14.35 -17.14
CA ASN A 150 4.04 13.79 -15.80
C ASN A 150 5.40 14.18 -15.26
N TYR A 151 5.46 14.48 -13.97
CA TYR A 151 6.67 14.82 -13.23
C TYR A 151 6.83 13.89 -12.03
N LEU A 152 8.06 13.81 -11.53
CA LEU A 152 8.30 13.35 -10.18
C LEU A 152 8.33 14.59 -9.27
N TYR A 153 7.39 14.65 -8.36
CA TYR A 153 7.25 15.77 -7.43
C TYR A 153 8.10 15.52 -6.18
N LEU A 154 8.84 16.53 -5.75
CA LEU A 154 9.67 16.50 -4.55
C LEU A 154 9.65 17.85 -3.82
N HIS A 155 9.92 17.79 -2.53
CA HIS A 155 10.02 19.01 -1.73
C HIS A 155 11.24 19.84 -2.14
N PRO A 156 11.18 21.20 -2.13
CA PRO A 156 12.33 22.03 -2.43
C PRO A 156 13.58 21.72 -1.60
N ASP A 157 13.41 21.39 -0.30
CA ASP A 157 14.52 21.00 0.56
C ASP A 157 15.18 19.69 0.12
N THR A 158 14.40 18.78 -0.43
CA THR A 158 14.93 17.56 -1.06
C THR A 158 15.74 17.92 -2.31
N GLY A 159 15.20 18.79 -3.15
CA GLY A 159 15.95 19.34 -4.30
C GLY A 159 17.29 19.93 -3.88
N ALA A 160 17.29 20.79 -2.88
CA ALA A 160 18.51 21.42 -2.37
C ALA A 160 19.50 20.37 -1.84
N ARG A 161 19.03 19.35 -1.11
CA ARG A 161 19.88 18.26 -0.55
C ARG A 161 20.59 17.48 -1.63
N TYR A 162 19.96 17.26 -2.77
CA TYR A 162 20.51 16.47 -3.88
C TYR A 162 21.07 17.32 -5.03
N GLY A 163 21.14 18.64 -4.88
CA GLY A 163 21.61 19.55 -5.92
C GLY A 163 20.74 19.56 -7.18
N ILE A 164 19.43 19.36 -7.00
CA ILE A 164 18.43 19.30 -8.06
C ILE A 164 17.65 20.63 -8.07
N ALA A 165 17.48 21.23 -9.24
CA ALA A 165 16.60 22.37 -9.45
C ALA A 165 15.22 21.95 -9.95
N ASP A 166 14.23 22.86 -9.85
CA ASP A 166 12.93 22.62 -10.45
C ASP A 166 13.05 22.40 -11.96
N GLU A 167 12.35 21.38 -12.46
CA GLU A 167 12.37 20.93 -13.86
C GLU A 167 13.69 20.29 -14.36
N ASP A 168 14.65 20.07 -13.48
CA ASP A 168 15.84 19.27 -13.84
C ASP A 168 15.45 17.85 -14.22
N TRP A 169 16.22 17.28 -15.15
CA TRP A 169 16.18 15.85 -15.39
C TRP A 169 16.95 15.12 -14.31
N ILE A 170 16.32 14.10 -13.76
CA ILE A 170 16.86 13.29 -12.67
C ILE A 170 16.77 11.81 -13.00
N GLU A 171 17.71 11.05 -12.49
CA GLU A 171 17.61 9.60 -12.41
C GLU A 171 17.00 9.21 -11.08
N VAL A 172 16.08 8.26 -11.13
CA VAL A 172 15.41 7.65 -9.98
C VAL A 172 15.73 6.18 -10.03
N CYS A 173 16.35 5.68 -8.97
CA CYS A 173 16.80 4.30 -8.87
C CYS A 173 16.05 3.60 -7.72
N SER A 174 15.68 2.36 -7.94
CA SER A 174 15.20 1.41 -6.93
C SER A 174 16.03 0.13 -6.97
N HIS A 175 15.68 -0.86 -6.16
CA HIS A 175 16.25 -2.20 -6.27
C HIS A 175 15.98 -2.87 -7.63
N HIS A 176 14.95 -2.44 -8.33
CA HIS A 176 14.40 -3.12 -9.51
C HIS A 176 14.72 -2.41 -10.83
N GLY A 177 15.17 -1.18 -10.79
CA GLY A 177 15.44 -0.46 -12.02
C GLY A 177 15.82 0.99 -11.81
N THR A 178 16.03 1.66 -12.95
CA THR A 178 16.30 3.09 -13.02
C THR A 178 15.44 3.72 -14.09
N ILE A 179 14.89 4.89 -13.79
CA ILE A 179 14.17 5.72 -14.77
C ILE A 179 14.75 7.11 -14.78
N THR A 180 14.65 7.77 -15.93
CA THR A 180 14.99 9.20 -16.05
C THR A 180 13.72 9.99 -16.26
N VAL A 181 13.49 10.97 -15.41
CA VAL A 181 12.25 11.75 -15.35
C VAL A 181 12.56 13.22 -15.07
N GLN A 182 11.59 14.09 -15.27
CA GLN A 182 11.73 15.49 -14.91
C GLN A 182 11.20 15.73 -13.50
N ALA A 183 11.96 16.40 -12.68
CA ALA A 183 11.57 16.81 -11.33
C ALA A 183 10.60 17.99 -11.36
N LYS A 184 9.74 18.10 -10.35
CA LYS A 184 8.90 19.26 -10.11
C LYS A 184 8.82 19.56 -8.62
N PHE A 185 9.07 20.78 -8.22
CA PHE A 185 8.99 21.15 -6.82
C PHE A 185 7.55 21.29 -6.36
N ALA A 186 7.27 20.75 -5.17
CA ALA A 186 5.96 20.80 -4.54
C ALA A 186 6.12 20.91 -3.02
N GLY A 187 5.67 22.01 -2.44
CA GLY A 187 5.76 22.24 -1.00
C GLY A 187 4.77 21.43 -0.14
N ASN A 188 3.90 20.66 -0.78
CA ASN A 188 2.91 19.80 -0.13
C ASN A 188 3.33 18.34 -0.03
N VAL A 189 4.60 18.02 -0.26
CA VAL A 189 5.17 16.69 -0.08
C VAL A 189 6.20 16.70 1.05
N GLN A 190 6.32 15.58 1.75
CA GLN A 190 7.32 15.44 2.81
C GLN A 190 8.75 15.41 2.22
N PRO A 191 9.77 15.97 2.91
CA PRO A 191 11.15 16.03 2.38
C PRO A 191 11.82 14.68 2.14
N ASP A 192 11.32 13.59 2.71
CA ASP A 192 11.82 12.22 2.54
C ASP A 192 10.94 11.38 1.61
N THR A 193 9.99 12.04 0.91
CA THR A 193 9.04 11.39 0.01
C THR A 193 9.06 12.05 -1.35
N VAL A 194 8.95 11.24 -2.39
CA VAL A 194 8.68 11.69 -3.76
C VAL A 194 7.39 11.08 -4.25
N TRP A 195 6.67 11.77 -5.12
CA TRP A 195 5.42 11.24 -5.65
C TRP A 195 5.21 11.58 -7.13
N THR A 196 4.38 10.81 -7.77
CA THR A 196 4.00 11.05 -9.17
C THR A 196 2.56 10.65 -9.42
N TRP A 197 1.99 11.14 -10.51
CA TRP A 197 0.70 10.66 -10.98
C TRP A 197 0.84 9.24 -11.56
N ASN A 198 -0.04 8.35 -11.18
CA ASN A 198 0.03 6.97 -11.67
C ASN A 198 -0.38 6.91 -13.15
N ALA A 199 0.30 6.06 -13.89
CA ALA A 199 -0.03 5.65 -15.25
C ALA A 199 -0.15 6.79 -16.29
N ILE A 200 0.41 7.97 -16.02
CA ILE A 200 0.53 9.05 -17.01
C ILE A 200 1.89 8.96 -17.67
N GLY A 201 1.90 8.45 -18.86
CA GLY A 201 3.09 8.30 -19.66
C GLY A 201 3.04 7.01 -20.45
N LYS A 202 2.74 7.13 -21.70
CA LYS A 202 2.90 6.05 -22.67
C LYS A 202 4.13 6.36 -23.47
N ARG A 203 5.07 5.44 -23.44
CA ARG A 203 6.31 5.55 -24.17
C ARG A 203 6.17 5.25 -25.67
N LYS A 204 7.32 5.32 -26.34
CA LYS A 204 7.54 5.05 -27.75
C LYS A 204 6.68 3.91 -28.29
N GLY A 205 5.94 4.16 -29.35
CA GLY A 205 5.07 3.17 -30.01
C GLY A 205 3.73 2.92 -29.36
N ALA A 206 3.45 3.44 -28.16
CA ALA A 206 2.12 3.37 -27.58
C ALA A 206 1.16 4.26 -28.36
N TRP A 207 -0.09 3.79 -28.58
CA TRP A 207 -1.13 4.58 -29.21
C TRP A 207 -0.82 4.98 -30.66
N LYS A 208 -0.07 4.16 -31.36
CA LYS A 208 0.43 4.45 -32.72
C LYS A 208 1.30 5.72 -32.80
N LEU A 209 1.82 6.21 -31.68
CA LEU A 209 2.81 7.28 -31.70
C LEU A 209 4.11 6.80 -32.32
N ALA A 210 4.70 7.63 -33.16
CA ALA A 210 6.03 7.36 -33.67
C ALA A 210 7.06 7.25 -32.52
N LYS A 211 8.12 6.48 -32.71
CA LYS A 211 9.15 6.27 -31.67
C LYS A 211 9.83 7.58 -31.21
N ASN A 212 9.82 8.59 -32.07
CA ASN A 212 10.38 9.93 -31.81
C ASN A 212 9.31 11.01 -31.59
N ALA A 213 8.06 10.62 -31.36
CA ALA A 213 7.00 11.59 -31.11
C ALA A 213 7.31 12.37 -29.82
N PRO A 214 7.22 13.71 -29.81
CA PRO A 214 7.47 14.53 -28.63
C PRO A 214 6.57 14.13 -27.43
N GLU A 215 5.37 13.64 -27.71
CA GLU A 215 4.43 13.16 -26.70
C GLU A 215 4.96 11.95 -25.91
N ALA A 216 5.84 11.15 -26.51
CA ALA A 216 6.44 10.00 -25.82
C ALA A 216 7.44 10.41 -24.71
N GLU A 217 7.88 11.65 -24.70
CA GLU A 217 8.81 12.22 -23.73
C GLU A 217 8.09 12.89 -22.55
N LYS A 218 6.78 13.06 -22.65
CA LYS A 218 5.99 13.80 -21.66
C LYS A 218 5.46 12.95 -20.51
N GLY A 219 5.91 11.71 -20.41
CA GLY A 219 5.49 10.83 -19.33
C GLY A 219 6.42 9.66 -19.11
N PHE A 220 6.19 8.97 -17.99
CA PHE A 220 6.96 7.80 -17.59
C PHE A 220 6.07 6.85 -16.79
N LEU A 221 6.54 5.65 -16.57
CA LEU A 221 5.86 4.65 -15.74
C LEU A 221 6.72 4.31 -14.54
N LEU A 222 6.21 4.58 -13.34
CA LEU A 222 6.88 4.22 -12.09
C LEU A 222 7.03 2.70 -11.94
N ASN A 223 6.18 1.94 -12.62
CA ASN A 223 6.24 0.46 -12.61
C ASN A 223 7.58 -0.11 -13.07
N HIS A 224 8.41 0.64 -13.76
CA HIS A 224 9.78 0.22 -14.05
C HIS A 224 10.70 0.18 -12.82
N LEU A 225 10.25 0.75 -11.69
CA LEU A 225 10.96 0.73 -10.40
C LEU A 225 10.38 -0.29 -9.42
N ILE A 226 9.34 -1.01 -9.81
CA ILE A 226 8.57 -1.92 -8.97
C ILE A 226 8.67 -3.33 -9.52
N SER A 227 8.67 -4.33 -8.63
CA SER A 227 8.64 -5.74 -9.00
C SER A 227 7.54 -6.46 -8.21
N ASP A 228 7.05 -7.55 -8.78
CA ASP A 228 6.16 -8.51 -8.10
C ASP A 228 6.91 -9.37 -7.09
N ILE A 229 8.23 -9.25 -7.04
CA ILE A 229 9.11 -10.02 -6.17
C ILE A 229 9.91 -9.04 -5.32
N THR A 230 10.06 -9.34 -4.03
CA THR A 230 10.87 -8.54 -3.12
C THR A 230 12.35 -8.53 -3.53
N PRO A 231 13.15 -7.54 -3.07
CA PRO A 231 14.55 -7.38 -3.52
C PRO A 231 15.43 -8.62 -3.35
N ARG A 232 15.18 -9.46 -2.34
CA ARG A 232 15.93 -10.72 -2.13
C ARG A 232 15.50 -11.85 -3.04
N GLY A 233 14.41 -11.69 -3.79
CA GLY A 233 13.97 -12.68 -4.74
C GLY A 233 13.26 -13.90 -4.17
N ASP A 234 12.98 -13.92 -2.90
CA ASP A 234 12.46 -15.06 -2.17
C ASP A 234 10.96 -14.98 -1.87
N TYR A 235 10.38 -13.77 -1.93
CA TYR A 235 8.97 -13.54 -1.60
C TYR A 235 8.24 -12.77 -2.69
N ALA A 236 6.95 -13.06 -2.83
CA ALA A 236 6.06 -12.22 -3.61
C ALA A 236 5.87 -10.86 -2.90
N ASN A 237 5.96 -9.77 -3.65
CA ASN A 237 5.63 -8.43 -3.18
C ASN A 237 4.11 -8.22 -3.19
N ALA A 238 3.44 -8.97 -2.34
CA ALA A 238 1.99 -9.05 -2.28
C ALA A 238 1.50 -9.28 -0.84
N ASP A 239 0.32 -8.77 -0.54
CA ASP A 239 -0.36 -9.02 0.73
C ASP A 239 -0.55 -10.54 0.96
N PRO A 240 -0.14 -11.08 2.10
CA PRO A 240 -0.15 -12.52 2.33
C PRO A 240 -1.55 -13.13 2.51
N VAL A 241 -2.55 -12.29 2.71
CA VAL A 241 -3.95 -12.71 2.87
C VAL A 241 -4.70 -12.64 1.54
N THR A 242 -4.67 -11.49 0.89
CA THR A 242 -5.46 -11.22 -0.30
C THR A 242 -4.74 -11.45 -1.61
N GLY A 243 -3.41 -11.51 -1.59
CA GLY A 243 -2.58 -11.56 -2.79
C GLY A 243 -2.51 -10.20 -3.54
N GLN A 244 -3.00 -9.14 -2.95
CA GLN A 244 -2.93 -7.83 -3.57
C GLN A 244 -1.49 -7.32 -3.60
N ALA A 245 -1.08 -6.72 -4.73
CA ALA A 245 0.27 -6.17 -4.88
C ALA A 245 0.58 -5.10 -3.82
N ALA A 246 1.73 -5.23 -3.17
CA ALA A 246 2.22 -4.35 -2.10
C ALA A 246 3.25 -3.36 -2.66
N TRP A 247 2.83 -2.46 -3.52
CA TRP A 247 3.71 -1.55 -4.27
C TRP A 247 3.82 -0.13 -3.68
N PHE A 248 3.25 0.10 -2.49
CA PHE A 248 3.21 1.42 -1.86
C PHE A 248 4.41 1.73 -0.95
N ASP A 249 5.28 0.79 -0.70
CA ASP A 249 6.46 0.96 0.14
C ASP A 249 7.77 1.06 -0.67
N LEU A 250 7.66 1.39 -1.94
CA LEU A 250 8.80 1.57 -2.85
C LEU A 250 9.82 2.55 -2.29
N ARG A 251 11.06 2.11 -2.20
CA ARG A 251 12.20 2.92 -1.78
C ARG A 251 13.05 3.29 -2.99
N VAL A 252 13.49 4.55 -3.03
CA VAL A 252 14.28 5.08 -4.15
C VAL A 252 15.40 6.00 -3.69
N SER A 253 16.40 6.14 -4.54
CA SER A 253 17.35 7.25 -4.54
C SER A 253 17.15 8.11 -5.77
N ILE A 254 17.56 9.37 -5.67
CA ILE A 254 17.50 10.32 -6.78
C ILE A 254 18.85 10.99 -6.97
N ARG A 255 19.19 11.30 -8.21
CA ARG A 255 20.36 12.13 -8.55
C ARG A 255 20.08 12.92 -9.82
N ARG A 256 20.78 14.01 -9.99
CA ARG A 256 20.73 14.76 -11.24
C ARG A 256 21.19 13.87 -12.40
N ALA A 257 20.42 13.84 -13.48
CA ALA A 257 20.79 13.09 -14.67
C ALA A 257 21.82 13.84 -15.49
N ASP A 258 22.77 13.09 -16.06
CA ASP A 258 23.59 13.61 -17.15
C ASP A 258 22.73 13.59 -18.43
N THR A 259 22.29 14.77 -18.84
CA THR A 259 21.43 14.94 -20.02
C THR A 259 22.21 15.18 -21.32
N ALA A 260 23.53 15.15 -21.26
CA ALA A 260 24.35 15.32 -22.45
C ALA A 260 24.07 14.19 -23.45
N GLY A 261 23.35 14.50 -24.53
CA GLY A 261 22.98 13.55 -25.58
C GLY A 261 21.65 12.78 -25.31
N MET A 262 20.91 13.12 -24.28
CA MET A 262 19.60 12.52 -24.03
C MET A 262 18.51 13.19 -24.86
N SER A 263 17.82 12.40 -25.67
CA SER A 263 16.62 12.85 -26.42
C SER A 263 15.31 12.44 -25.75
N ALA A 264 15.32 11.55 -24.77
CA ALA A 264 14.13 11.05 -24.09
C ALA A 264 14.47 10.36 -22.75
N PRO A 265 13.50 10.30 -21.80
CA PRO A 265 13.64 9.51 -20.58
C PRO A 265 13.94 8.05 -20.91
N GLN A 266 14.92 7.50 -20.23
CA GLN A 266 15.28 6.09 -20.38
C GLN A 266 14.86 5.32 -19.11
N SER A 267 14.42 4.09 -19.28
CA SER A 267 14.32 3.14 -18.18
C SER A 267 15.23 1.95 -18.48
N VAL A 268 16.02 1.60 -17.50
CA VAL A 268 16.88 0.42 -17.56
C VAL A 268 16.40 -0.50 -16.44
N PRO A 269 15.67 -1.56 -16.77
CA PRO A 269 15.33 -2.57 -15.77
C PRO A 269 16.61 -3.26 -15.31
N ILE A 270 16.76 -3.44 -14.02
CA ILE A 270 17.79 -4.31 -13.46
C ILE A 270 17.35 -5.74 -13.77
N ALA A 271 18.22 -6.52 -14.40
CA ALA A 271 17.95 -7.94 -14.57
C ALA A 271 17.84 -8.58 -13.18
N PHE A 272 16.71 -9.17 -12.92
CA PHE A 272 16.45 -9.85 -11.67
C PHE A 272 16.47 -11.37 -11.93
N GLU A 273 17.38 -12.04 -11.28
CA GLU A 273 17.41 -13.50 -11.25
C GLU A 273 16.77 -13.96 -9.95
N ALA A 274 15.74 -14.79 -10.05
CA ALA A 274 15.16 -15.42 -8.86
C ALA A 274 16.25 -16.21 -8.13
N ALA A 275 16.32 -16.05 -6.82
CA ALA A 275 17.34 -16.70 -6.00
C ALA A 275 17.22 -18.23 -6.00
N SER A 276 16.09 -18.77 -6.43
CA SER A 276 15.86 -20.21 -6.61
C SER A 276 14.63 -20.49 -7.46
N ASP A 277 14.52 -21.70 -8.01
CA ASP A 277 13.31 -22.22 -8.66
C ASP A 277 12.21 -22.60 -7.66
N ALA A 278 12.43 -22.38 -6.37
CA ALA A 278 11.45 -22.66 -5.33
C ALA A 278 10.22 -21.73 -5.47
N PRO A 279 9.03 -22.20 -5.14
CA PRO A 279 7.83 -21.35 -5.13
C PRO A 279 8.02 -20.12 -4.25
N LEU A 280 7.57 -18.97 -4.72
CA LEU A 280 7.61 -17.72 -3.94
C LEU A 280 6.84 -17.89 -2.62
N ARG A 281 7.45 -17.42 -1.55
CA ARG A 281 6.81 -17.39 -0.24
C ARG A 281 6.09 -16.06 -0.04
N TYR A 282 4.99 -16.11 0.70
CA TYR A 282 4.22 -14.93 1.06
C TYR A 282 4.47 -14.56 2.51
N GLY A 283 4.88 -13.32 2.75
CA GLY A 283 4.84 -12.69 4.06
C GLY A 283 5.92 -13.09 5.07
N ALA A 284 6.86 -13.98 4.74
CA ALA A 284 7.83 -14.46 5.74
C ALA A 284 8.95 -13.46 6.11
N SER A 285 9.07 -12.35 5.39
CA SER A 285 9.94 -11.24 5.79
C SER A 285 9.28 -10.25 6.75
N MET A 286 7.98 -10.39 6.97
CA MET A 286 7.24 -9.49 7.83
C MET A 286 7.51 -9.78 9.30
N ARG A 287 8.04 -8.81 10.01
CA ARG A 287 8.14 -8.85 11.46
C ARG A 287 6.88 -8.24 12.06
N LYS A 288 6.18 -9.04 12.86
CA LYS A 288 5.13 -8.55 13.73
C LYS A 288 5.79 -7.64 14.76
N ARG A 289 5.39 -6.37 14.85
CA ARG A 289 5.83 -5.52 15.96
C ARG A 289 5.22 -6.09 17.23
N ASP A 290 6.05 -6.51 18.17
CA ASP A 290 5.57 -6.87 19.50
C ASP A 290 4.87 -5.63 20.05
N SER A 291 3.63 -5.84 20.51
CA SER A 291 2.87 -4.78 21.18
C SER A 291 3.66 -4.32 22.40
N ALA A 292 4.16 -3.09 22.35
CA ALA A 292 4.73 -2.42 23.51
C ALA A 292 3.62 -2.07 24.51
#